data_ccb6b94a7a86c154e008871616c82d95
#
_entry.id   ccb6b94a7a86c154e008871616c82d95
#
_cell.length_a   1.000
_cell.length_b   1.000
_cell.length_c   1.000
_cell.angle_alpha   90.00
_cell.angle_beta   90.00
_cell.angle_gamma   90.00
#
_symmetry.space_group_name_H-M   'P 1'
#
loop_
_entity.id
_entity.type
_entity.pdbx_description
1 polymer ?
#
loop_
_entity_poly.entity_id
_entity_poly.type
_entity_poly.pdbx_seq_one_letter_code
_entity_poly.pdbx_strand_id
1 'polypeptide(L)'
;GLRVLSLNLGRCERLRIGERSVLSGIGKRPVDGPVAVARLGLEGDEQADLSVHGGLDKAVYAYPAAHYAFWHAARRERKVSLFDETLPPGFMGENLTVEGLLEHDVYVGDRLHFPDCVLRVTAPREPCYKFNAVMGFVQAGRTMALAGNCGYYLAVDQPGTIAAGQEAWLQAGQRGLSIAQAIAGKWAKHAR
;
A
#
# COMPACT_ATOMS: atom_id res chain seq x y z
N GLY A 1 -10.85 -12.85 -7.49
CA GLY A 1 -11.22 -11.63 -6.84
C GLY A 1 -10.30 -11.23 -5.71
N LEU A 2 -10.62 -10.12 -5.13
CA LEU A 2 -9.87 -9.53 -4.04
C LEU A 2 -10.77 -9.43 -2.81
N ARG A 3 -10.22 -9.72 -1.64
CA ARG A 3 -10.92 -9.55 -0.37
C ARG A 3 -10.15 -8.58 0.53
N VAL A 4 -10.85 -7.66 1.15
CA VAL A 4 -10.28 -6.74 2.13
C VAL A 4 -10.25 -7.41 3.50
N LEU A 5 -9.04 -7.75 3.97
CA LEU A 5 -8.87 -8.34 5.29
C LEU A 5 -8.90 -7.28 6.38
N SER A 6 -8.36 -6.09 6.10
CA SER A 6 -8.31 -4.98 7.04
C SER A 6 -8.38 -3.65 6.28
N LEU A 7 -9.14 -2.72 6.82
CA LEU A 7 -9.21 -1.33 6.35
C LEU A 7 -8.48 -0.46 7.35
N ASN A 8 -7.50 0.31 6.90
CA ASN A 8 -6.59 1.02 7.78
C ASN A 8 -6.57 2.52 7.45
N LEU A 9 -6.69 3.34 8.48
CA LEU A 9 -6.62 4.79 8.37
C LEU A 9 -5.51 5.31 9.26
N GLY A 10 -4.89 6.40 8.84
CA GLY A 10 -3.85 7.05 9.62
C GLY A 10 -3.95 8.55 9.55
N ARG A 11 -3.51 9.21 10.61
CA ARG A 11 -3.30 10.65 10.62
C ARG A 11 -1.83 10.95 10.41
N CYS A 12 -1.52 12.11 9.85
CA CYS A 12 -0.16 12.57 9.77
C CYS A 12 0.42 12.72 11.17
N GLU A 13 1.46 11.97 11.44
CA GLU A 13 2.18 11.99 12.72
C GLU A 13 3.64 12.30 12.45
N ARG A 14 4.33 12.79 13.49
CA ARG A 14 5.75 13.00 13.38
C ARG A 14 6.49 11.67 13.47
N LEU A 15 7.29 11.41 12.44
CA LEU A 15 8.15 10.23 12.35
C LEU A 15 9.59 10.69 12.58
N ARG A 16 10.28 10.05 13.53
CA ARG A 16 11.68 10.35 13.81
C ARG A 16 12.58 9.53 12.90
N ILE A 17 13.47 10.23 12.19
CA ILE A 17 14.47 9.62 11.31
C ILE A 17 15.83 10.20 11.68
N GLY A 18 16.62 9.42 12.44
CA GLY A 18 17.86 9.92 13.05
C GLY A 18 17.53 11.05 14.03
N GLU A 19 18.11 12.25 13.79
CA GLU A 19 17.82 13.45 14.57
C GLU A 19 16.70 14.32 13.97
N ARG A 20 16.16 13.93 12.82
CA ARG A 20 15.10 14.66 12.11
C ARG A 20 13.73 14.17 12.51
N SER A 21 12.77 15.10 12.50
CA SER A 21 11.36 14.78 12.68
C SER A 21 10.60 15.24 11.42
N VAL A 22 9.87 14.32 10.78
CA VAL A 22 9.12 14.61 9.56
C VAL A 22 7.66 14.19 9.71
N LEU A 23 6.75 14.87 9.01
CA LEU A 23 5.35 14.44 8.94
C LEU A 23 5.23 13.20 8.05
N SER A 24 4.43 12.23 8.49
CA SER A 24 4.16 11.00 7.75
C SER A 24 2.74 10.52 7.98
N GLY A 25 2.08 10.10 6.91
CA GLY A 25 0.80 9.38 6.95
C GLY A 25 0.96 7.87 6.85
N ILE A 26 2.19 7.34 6.98
CA ILE A 26 2.47 5.91 6.82
C ILE A 26 1.97 5.06 7.99
N GLY A 27 1.89 5.61 9.20
CA GLY A 27 1.39 4.90 10.38
C GLY A 27 -0.12 4.76 10.36
N LYS A 28 -0.63 3.67 9.81
CA LYS A 28 -2.06 3.42 9.70
C LYS A 28 -2.50 2.31 10.66
N ARG A 29 -3.76 2.38 11.09
CA ARG A 29 -4.34 1.44 12.05
C ARG A 29 -5.69 0.92 11.56
N PRO A 30 -6.01 -0.35 11.83
CA PRO A 30 -7.30 -0.92 11.45
C PRO A 30 -8.48 -0.15 12.07
N VAL A 31 -9.54 -0.02 11.28
CA VAL A 31 -10.81 0.55 11.74
C VAL A 31 -11.95 -0.40 11.42
N ASP A 32 -13.00 -0.33 12.23
CA ASP A 32 -14.20 -1.14 12.05
C ASP A 32 -15.28 -0.37 11.28
N GLY A 33 -16.14 -1.12 10.59
CA GLY A 33 -17.28 -0.58 9.90
C GLY A 33 -16.97 0.09 8.58
N PRO A 34 -18.01 0.56 7.88
CA PRO A 34 -17.82 1.21 6.58
C PRO A 34 -17.20 2.58 6.72
N VAL A 35 -16.35 2.91 5.73
CA VAL A 35 -15.67 4.19 5.62
C VAL A 35 -16.02 4.81 4.28
N ALA A 36 -16.31 6.11 4.26
CA ALA A 36 -16.59 6.83 3.03
C ALA A 36 -15.34 6.89 2.15
N VAL A 37 -15.55 6.62 0.87
CA VAL A 37 -14.52 6.69 -0.17
C VAL A 37 -14.81 7.90 -1.04
N ALA A 38 -13.93 8.89 -0.99
CA ALA A 38 -13.98 10.08 -1.82
C ALA A 38 -12.86 10.03 -2.85
N ARG A 39 -12.88 10.95 -3.81
CA ARG A 39 -11.89 10.95 -4.90
C ARG A 39 -10.45 11.10 -4.44
N LEU A 40 -10.21 11.77 -3.32
CA LEU A 40 -8.87 11.94 -2.76
C LEU A 40 -8.48 10.85 -1.76
N GLY A 41 -9.36 9.90 -1.49
CA GLY A 41 -9.08 8.78 -0.61
C GLY A 41 -10.17 8.51 0.41
N LEU A 42 -9.82 7.76 1.44
CA LEU A 42 -10.72 7.35 2.50
C LEU A 42 -10.92 8.48 3.50
N GLU A 43 -12.15 8.71 3.93
CA GLU A 43 -12.46 9.69 4.97
C GLU A 43 -11.74 9.33 6.27
N GLY A 44 -11.08 10.32 6.87
CA GLY A 44 -10.30 10.14 8.09
C GLY A 44 -8.86 9.72 7.86
N ASP A 45 -8.47 9.42 6.62
CA ASP A 45 -7.09 9.12 6.28
C ASP A 45 -6.37 10.39 5.84
N GLU A 46 -5.22 10.66 6.45
CA GLU A 46 -4.40 11.83 6.14
C GLU A 46 -3.15 11.45 5.34
N GLN A 47 -2.83 12.26 4.35
CA GLN A 47 -1.67 12.08 3.50
C GLN A 47 -0.73 13.28 3.69
N ALA A 48 0.53 13.00 4.06
CA ALA A 48 1.49 14.06 4.41
C ALA A 48 1.93 14.89 3.21
N ASP A 49 2.01 14.28 2.02
CA ASP A 49 2.45 14.94 0.80
C ASP A 49 1.64 14.41 -0.37
N LEU A 50 0.66 15.20 -0.81
CA LEU A 50 -0.25 14.83 -1.89
C LEU A 50 0.43 14.74 -3.26
N SER A 51 1.60 15.37 -3.44
CA SER A 51 2.34 15.31 -4.70
C SER A 51 3.12 14.00 -4.86
N VAL A 52 3.49 13.36 -3.75
CA VAL A 52 4.30 12.12 -3.73
C VAL A 52 3.50 10.91 -3.26
N HIS A 53 2.71 11.08 -2.18
CA HIS A 53 2.03 9.99 -1.49
C HIS A 53 0.51 10.13 -1.49
N GLY A 54 -0.03 10.96 -2.34
CA GLY A 54 -1.46 11.20 -2.41
C GLY A 54 -1.87 11.70 -3.78
N GLY A 55 -3.01 12.40 -3.83
CA GLY A 55 -3.63 12.88 -5.05
C GLY A 55 -4.55 11.84 -5.68
N LEU A 56 -5.13 12.19 -6.83
CA LEU A 56 -6.17 11.38 -7.47
C LEU A 56 -5.71 9.98 -7.86
N ASP A 57 -4.48 9.83 -8.33
CA ASP A 57 -3.97 8.53 -8.78
C ASP A 57 -3.42 7.66 -7.64
N LYS A 58 -3.27 8.25 -6.46
CA LYS A 58 -2.74 7.56 -5.27
C LYS A 58 -3.68 7.75 -4.08
N ALA A 59 -4.98 7.74 -4.36
CA ALA A 59 -6.00 7.99 -3.34
C ALA A 59 -6.07 6.88 -2.30
N VAL A 60 -5.86 5.63 -2.72
CA VAL A 60 -5.92 4.44 -1.86
C VAL A 60 -4.72 3.56 -2.15
N TYR A 61 -4.12 3.01 -1.10
CA TYR A 61 -3.01 2.06 -1.22
C TYR A 61 -3.44 0.69 -0.74
N ALA A 62 -3.27 -0.32 -1.59
CA ALA A 62 -3.54 -1.73 -1.28
C ALA A 62 -2.24 -2.52 -1.16
N TYR A 63 -2.18 -3.40 -0.17
CA TYR A 63 -1.01 -4.24 0.07
C TYR A 63 -1.43 -5.69 0.34
N PRO A 64 -0.88 -6.67 -0.41
CA PRO A 64 -1.17 -8.08 -0.19
C PRO A 64 -0.68 -8.57 1.17
N ALA A 65 -1.58 -9.12 1.96
CA ALA A 65 -1.26 -9.67 3.28
C ALA A 65 -0.23 -10.80 3.21
N ALA A 66 -0.19 -11.53 2.09
CA ALA A 66 0.75 -12.63 1.88
C ALA A 66 2.21 -12.19 2.00
N HIS A 67 2.52 -10.91 1.76
CA HIS A 67 3.89 -10.40 1.85
C HIS A 67 4.36 -10.12 3.27
N TYR A 68 3.49 -10.11 4.25
CA TYR A 68 3.88 -9.80 5.63
C TYR A 68 4.91 -10.81 6.19
N ALA A 69 4.79 -12.10 5.82
CA ALA A 69 5.77 -13.11 6.23
C ALA A 69 7.20 -12.80 5.76
N PHE A 70 7.31 -12.25 4.54
CA PHE A 70 8.61 -11.80 4.01
C PHE A 70 9.24 -10.73 4.92
N TRP A 71 8.44 -9.78 5.39
CA TRP A 71 8.94 -8.68 6.21
C TRP A 71 9.26 -9.12 7.65
N HIS A 72 8.51 -10.06 8.20
CA HIS A 72 8.87 -10.68 9.47
C HIS A 72 10.27 -11.31 9.40
N ALA A 73 10.54 -12.08 8.33
CA ALA A 73 11.83 -12.70 8.11
C ALA A 73 12.94 -11.67 7.89
N ALA A 74 12.69 -10.64 7.07
CA ALA A 74 13.66 -9.58 6.78
C ALA A 74 14.09 -8.82 8.02
N ARG A 75 13.14 -8.48 8.89
CA ARG A 75 13.42 -7.79 10.16
C ARG A 75 14.22 -8.68 11.13
N ARG A 76 13.88 -9.97 11.17
CA ARG A 76 14.58 -10.95 12.02
C ARG A 76 16.03 -11.12 11.58
N GLU A 77 16.27 -11.28 10.29
CA GLU A 77 17.63 -11.42 9.73
C GLU A 77 18.51 -10.22 10.04
N ARG A 78 17.94 -9.03 10.08
CA ARG A 78 18.65 -7.78 10.36
C ARG A 78 18.67 -7.41 11.83
N LYS A 79 18.18 -8.31 12.69
CA LYS A 79 18.13 -8.14 14.15
C LYS A 79 17.37 -6.88 14.60
N VAL A 80 16.44 -6.41 13.78
CA VAL A 80 15.50 -5.35 14.14
C VAL A 80 14.49 -5.89 15.15
N SER A 81 14.08 -7.14 14.95
CA SER A 81 13.20 -7.86 15.86
C SER A 81 13.99 -8.97 16.55
N LEU A 82 14.10 -8.90 17.86
CA LEU A 82 14.82 -9.89 18.68
C LEU A 82 13.90 -11.04 19.15
N PHE A 83 12.59 -10.82 19.08
CA PHE A 83 11.56 -11.77 19.50
C PHE A 83 10.58 -11.96 18.35
N ASP A 84 9.77 -13.01 18.45
CA ASP A 84 8.67 -13.19 17.52
C ASP A 84 7.73 -11.99 17.63
N GLU A 85 7.52 -11.32 16.51
CA GLU A 85 6.62 -10.18 16.42
C GLU A 85 5.57 -10.44 15.34
N THR A 86 4.41 -9.81 15.49
CA THR A 86 3.39 -9.77 14.45
C THR A 86 3.21 -8.31 14.04
N LEU A 87 3.57 -8.00 12.81
CA LEU A 87 3.33 -6.66 12.25
C LEU A 87 1.82 -6.49 12.02
N PRO A 88 1.21 -5.42 12.57
CA PRO A 88 -0.22 -5.22 12.41
C PRO A 88 -0.57 -4.79 10.98
N PRO A 89 -1.81 -5.07 10.52
CA PRO A 89 -2.29 -4.52 9.26
C PRO A 89 -2.16 -2.99 9.24
N GLY A 90 -1.81 -2.44 8.10
CA GLY A 90 -1.51 -1.00 7.97
C GLY A 90 -0.05 -0.65 8.21
N PHE A 91 0.77 -1.60 8.63
CA PHE A 91 2.18 -1.36 8.94
C PHE A 91 2.97 -0.87 7.73
N MET A 92 2.64 -1.33 6.53
CA MET A 92 3.30 -0.88 5.28
C MET A 92 2.81 0.50 4.81
N GLY A 93 1.86 1.08 5.51
CA GLY A 93 1.20 2.32 5.13
C GLY A 93 -0.04 2.11 4.26
N GLU A 94 -0.50 0.88 4.13
CA GLU A 94 -1.63 0.57 3.28
C GLU A 94 -2.98 0.86 3.94
N ASN A 95 -3.92 1.35 3.12
CA ASN A 95 -5.32 1.50 3.49
C ASN A 95 -6.06 0.17 3.46
N LEU A 96 -5.75 -0.67 2.48
CA LEU A 96 -6.39 -1.96 2.29
C LEU A 96 -5.33 -3.05 2.41
N THR A 97 -5.44 -3.87 3.45
CA THR A 97 -4.70 -5.11 3.54
C THR A 97 -5.55 -6.17 2.87
N VAL A 98 -5.05 -6.76 1.78
CA VAL A 98 -5.88 -7.57 0.88
C VAL A 98 -5.34 -8.98 0.70
N GLU A 99 -6.23 -9.89 0.27
CA GLU A 99 -5.85 -11.19 -0.23
C GLU A 99 -6.46 -11.43 -1.61
N GLY A 100 -5.78 -12.22 -2.44
CA GLY A 100 -6.27 -12.71 -3.71
C GLY A 100 -5.60 -12.13 -4.95
N LEU A 101 -5.21 -10.87 -4.95
CA LEU A 101 -4.60 -10.22 -6.13
C LEU A 101 -3.21 -9.68 -5.78
N LEU A 102 -2.20 -10.34 -6.31
CA LEU A 102 -0.80 -9.93 -6.17
C LEU A 102 -0.39 -8.97 -7.29
N GLU A 103 0.82 -8.44 -7.22
CA GLU A 103 1.34 -7.46 -8.17
C GLU A 103 1.36 -7.94 -9.62
N HIS A 104 1.53 -9.25 -9.84
CA HIS A 104 1.49 -9.82 -11.19
C HIS A 104 0.07 -10.14 -11.69
N ASP A 105 -0.92 -10.07 -10.80
CA ASP A 105 -2.33 -10.34 -11.14
C ASP A 105 -3.07 -9.09 -11.58
N VAL A 106 -2.59 -7.91 -11.19
CA VAL A 106 -3.24 -6.62 -11.46
C VAL A 106 -2.43 -5.80 -12.45
N TYR A 107 -3.13 -5.12 -13.35
CA TYR A 107 -2.54 -4.30 -14.40
C TYR A 107 -3.00 -2.86 -14.23
N VAL A 108 -2.15 -1.92 -14.63
CA VAL A 108 -2.53 -0.51 -14.68
C VAL A 108 -3.80 -0.37 -15.53
N GLY A 109 -4.82 0.25 -14.95
CA GLY A 109 -6.12 0.43 -15.62
C GLY A 109 -7.18 -0.61 -15.29
N ASP A 110 -6.84 -1.70 -14.60
CA ASP A 110 -7.83 -2.65 -14.09
C ASP A 110 -8.72 -1.96 -13.06
N ARG A 111 -10.00 -2.31 -13.02
CA ARG A 111 -10.95 -1.80 -12.03
C ARG A 111 -11.35 -2.87 -11.04
N LEU A 112 -11.47 -2.48 -9.81
CA LEU A 112 -11.96 -3.31 -8.72
C LEU A 112 -13.35 -2.82 -8.32
N HIS A 113 -14.35 -3.67 -8.52
CA HIS A 113 -15.75 -3.36 -8.21
C HIS A 113 -16.10 -3.92 -6.83
N PHE A 114 -16.19 -3.01 -5.88
CA PHE A 114 -16.71 -3.29 -4.55
C PHE A 114 -18.23 -3.12 -4.54
N PRO A 115 -18.93 -3.58 -3.48
CA PRO A 115 -20.38 -3.43 -3.42
C PRO A 115 -20.88 -2.00 -3.59
N ASP A 116 -20.12 -0.98 -3.15
CA ASP A 116 -20.57 0.40 -3.14
C ASP A 116 -19.52 1.41 -3.64
N CYS A 117 -18.48 0.96 -4.31
CA CYS A 117 -17.51 1.86 -4.95
C CYS A 117 -16.71 1.12 -6.02
N VAL A 118 -16.05 1.88 -6.87
CA VAL A 118 -15.16 1.34 -7.91
C VAL A 118 -13.80 2.01 -7.80
N LEU A 119 -12.75 1.21 -7.65
CA LEU A 119 -11.37 1.65 -7.59
C LEU A 119 -10.62 1.17 -8.83
N ARG A 120 -9.67 1.98 -9.30
CA ARG A 120 -8.88 1.66 -10.51
C ARG A 120 -7.40 1.59 -10.16
N VAL A 121 -6.74 0.52 -10.59
CA VAL A 121 -5.30 0.31 -10.39
C VAL A 121 -4.52 1.33 -11.23
N THR A 122 -3.63 2.09 -10.60
CA THR A 122 -2.89 3.18 -11.26
C THR A 122 -1.40 2.96 -11.34
N ALA A 123 -0.76 2.52 -10.26
CA ALA A 123 0.70 2.47 -10.19
C ALA A 123 1.18 1.53 -9.08
N PRO A 124 2.41 1.01 -9.19
CA PRO A 124 3.06 0.37 -8.05
C PRO A 124 3.42 1.42 -7.00
N ARG A 125 3.49 1.01 -5.74
CA ARG A 125 4.05 1.87 -4.70
C ARG A 125 5.57 1.89 -4.85
N GLU A 126 6.13 3.08 -5.03
CA GLU A 126 7.57 3.29 -4.95
C GLU A 126 7.94 3.61 -3.50
N PRO A 127 8.74 2.77 -2.84
CA PRO A 127 9.09 3.01 -1.44
C PRO A 127 9.96 4.25 -1.29
N CYS A 128 9.72 5.00 -0.22
CA CYS A 128 10.49 6.19 0.11
C CYS A 128 11.31 5.97 1.40
N TYR A 129 12.14 6.95 1.75
CA TYR A 129 12.99 6.88 2.94
C TYR A 129 12.19 6.72 4.25
N LYS A 130 10.95 7.19 4.29
CA LYS A 130 10.07 7.01 5.45
C LYS A 130 9.76 5.53 5.71
N PHE A 131 9.63 4.76 4.64
CA PHE A 131 9.45 3.31 4.74
C PHE A 131 10.64 2.63 5.40
N ASN A 132 11.88 3.06 5.05
CA ASN A 132 13.08 2.54 5.69
C ASN A 132 13.05 2.76 7.21
N ALA A 133 12.64 3.94 7.63
CA ALA A 133 12.55 4.27 9.06
C ALA A 133 11.51 3.42 9.78
N VAL A 134 10.35 3.22 9.18
CA VAL A 134 9.27 2.38 9.75
C VAL A 134 9.71 0.93 9.82
N MET A 135 10.31 0.41 8.77
CA MET A 135 10.77 -0.98 8.71
C MET A 135 12.00 -1.24 9.60
N GLY A 136 12.77 -0.21 9.93
CA GLY A 136 13.87 -0.28 10.87
C GLY A 136 15.22 -0.66 10.27
N PHE A 137 15.37 -0.63 8.94
CA PHE A 137 16.66 -0.83 8.29
C PHE A 137 16.74 -0.05 6.97
N VAL A 138 17.95 0.44 6.66
CA VAL A 138 18.18 1.42 5.57
C VAL A 138 17.93 0.88 4.18
N GLN A 139 17.95 -0.43 3.98
CA GLN A 139 17.76 -1.06 2.68
C GLN A 139 16.33 -1.52 2.44
N ALA A 140 15.39 -1.19 3.32
CA ALA A 140 14.02 -1.70 3.23
C ALA A 140 13.32 -1.33 1.92
N GLY A 141 13.41 -0.07 1.51
CA GLY A 141 12.82 0.39 0.24
C GLY A 141 13.41 -0.32 -0.96
N ARG A 142 14.73 -0.45 -1.01
CA ARG A 142 15.40 -1.19 -2.08
C ARG A 142 14.98 -2.67 -2.09
N THR A 143 14.90 -3.27 -0.93
CA THR A 143 14.46 -4.66 -0.77
C THR A 143 13.06 -4.86 -1.32
N MET A 144 12.13 -3.97 -0.98
CA MET A 144 10.76 -4.00 -1.49
C MET A 144 10.71 -3.88 -3.02
N ALA A 145 11.42 -2.92 -3.57
CA ALA A 145 11.42 -2.67 -5.01
C ALA A 145 12.02 -3.83 -5.79
N LEU A 146 13.13 -4.40 -5.31
CA LEU A 146 13.78 -5.53 -5.98
C LEU A 146 12.98 -6.82 -5.85
N ALA A 147 12.31 -7.04 -4.72
CA ALA A 147 11.43 -8.19 -4.54
C ALA A 147 10.11 -8.06 -5.31
N GLY A 148 9.71 -6.83 -5.65
CA GLY A 148 8.46 -6.57 -6.34
C GLY A 148 7.21 -6.69 -5.47
N ASN A 149 7.36 -6.81 -4.16
CA ASN A 149 6.27 -6.94 -3.20
C ASN A 149 5.84 -5.58 -2.63
N CYS A 150 5.54 -4.66 -3.52
CA CYS A 150 5.34 -3.23 -3.20
C CYS A 150 3.87 -2.83 -2.98
N GLY A 151 2.92 -3.68 -3.36
CA GLY A 151 1.53 -3.30 -3.40
C GLY A 151 1.23 -2.33 -4.56
N TYR A 152 0.04 -1.75 -4.56
CA TYR A 152 -0.38 -0.90 -5.66
C TYR A 152 -1.32 0.20 -5.20
N TYR A 153 -1.22 1.34 -5.87
CA TYR A 153 -2.11 2.48 -5.68
C TYR A 153 -3.36 2.35 -6.53
N LEU A 154 -4.44 2.97 -6.03
CA LEU A 154 -5.75 2.97 -6.66
C LEU A 154 -6.31 4.39 -6.70
N ALA A 155 -6.91 4.74 -7.83
CA ALA A 155 -7.76 5.91 -7.97
C ALA A 155 -9.20 5.53 -7.65
N VAL A 156 -10.01 6.49 -7.27
CA VAL A 156 -11.43 6.29 -7.01
C VAL A 156 -12.22 6.71 -8.24
N ASP A 157 -12.69 5.74 -9.01
CA ASP A 157 -13.53 6.00 -10.19
C ASP A 157 -14.98 6.28 -9.79
N GLN A 158 -15.50 5.54 -8.82
CA GLN A 158 -16.83 5.78 -8.28
C GLN A 158 -16.76 5.86 -6.76
N PRO A 159 -17.00 7.03 -6.16
CA PRO A 159 -17.07 7.18 -4.72
C PRO A 159 -18.22 6.39 -4.09
N GLY A 160 -18.11 6.12 -2.81
CA GLY A 160 -19.12 5.37 -2.05
C GLY A 160 -18.59 5.02 -0.68
N THR A 161 -18.71 3.75 -0.30
CA THR A 161 -18.20 3.24 0.97
C THR A 161 -17.46 1.93 0.76
N ILE A 162 -16.55 1.61 1.70
CA ILE A 162 -15.81 0.36 1.74
C ILE A 162 -15.65 -0.09 3.19
N ALA A 163 -15.60 -1.39 3.42
CA ALA A 163 -15.40 -1.95 4.76
C ALA A 163 -14.55 -3.21 4.70
N ALA A 164 -13.86 -3.51 5.79
CA ALA A 164 -13.18 -4.78 5.96
C ALA A 164 -14.17 -5.94 5.80
N GLY A 165 -13.72 -7.04 5.20
CA GLY A 165 -14.53 -8.21 4.89
C GLY A 165 -15.20 -8.17 3.52
N GLN A 166 -15.26 -7.03 2.86
CA GLN A 166 -15.86 -6.93 1.54
C GLN A 166 -14.96 -7.55 0.47
N GLU A 167 -15.59 -8.05 -0.57
CA GLU A 167 -14.92 -8.60 -1.74
C GLU A 167 -15.15 -7.69 -2.96
N ALA A 168 -14.14 -7.65 -3.82
CA ALA A 168 -14.23 -6.97 -5.11
C ALA A 168 -13.99 -7.96 -6.24
N TRP A 169 -14.68 -7.74 -7.35
CA TRP A 169 -14.36 -8.45 -8.59
C TRP A 169 -13.55 -7.54 -9.50
N LEU A 170 -12.65 -8.15 -10.26
CA LEU A 170 -11.74 -7.44 -11.15
C LEU A 170 -12.33 -7.33 -12.53
N GLN A 171 -12.40 -6.11 -13.06
CA GLN A 171 -12.68 -5.82 -14.45
C GLN A 171 -11.39 -5.48 -15.16
N ALA A 172 -10.97 -6.33 -16.09
CA ALA A 172 -9.76 -6.10 -16.86
C ALA A 172 -9.86 -4.86 -17.73
N GLY A 173 -8.82 -4.02 -17.68
CA GLY A 173 -8.64 -2.92 -18.62
C GLY A 173 -7.88 -3.40 -19.86
N GLN A 174 -7.02 -2.53 -20.41
CA GLN A 174 -6.23 -2.86 -21.61
C GLN A 174 -5.09 -3.86 -21.32
N ARG A 175 -4.68 -3.97 -20.08
CA ARG A 175 -3.68 -4.93 -19.62
C ARG A 175 -2.34 -4.87 -20.35
N GLY A 176 -1.86 -3.65 -20.60
CA GLY A 176 -0.54 -3.46 -21.21
C GLY A 176 0.62 -3.66 -20.24
N LEU A 177 0.43 -3.26 -18.97
CA LEU A 177 1.51 -3.27 -17.99
C LEU A 177 0.98 -3.73 -16.62
N SER A 178 1.49 -4.85 -16.11
CA SER A 178 1.18 -5.29 -14.75
C SER A 178 1.92 -4.45 -13.73
N ILE A 179 1.47 -4.48 -12.50
CA ILE A 179 2.15 -3.78 -11.40
C ILE A 179 3.56 -4.35 -11.19
N ALA A 180 3.72 -5.68 -11.30
CA ALA A 180 5.03 -6.31 -11.21
C ALA A 180 5.99 -5.81 -12.30
N GLN A 181 5.52 -5.70 -13.54
CA GLN A 181 6.30 -5.15 -14.65
C GLN A 181 6.62 -3.66 -14.43
N ALA A 182 5.67 -2.90 -13.93
CA ALA A 182 5.84 -1.46 -13.71
C ALA A 182 6.93 -1.17 -12.67
N ILE A 183 6.93 -1.88 -11.53
CA ILE A 183 7.96 -1.66 -10.51
C ILE A 183 9.33 -2.15 -10.98
N ALA A 184 9.39 -3.27 -11.66
CA ALA A 184 10.64 -3.79 -12.22
C ALA A 184 11.26 -2.81 -13.23
N GLY A 185 10.44 -2.22 -14.11
CA GLY A 185 10.90 -1.24 -15.10
C GLY A 185 11.43 0.05 -14.48
N LYS A 186 10.76 0.53 -13.43
CA LYS A 186 11.19 1.74 -12.72
C LYS A 186 12.54 1.56 -12.03
N TRP A 187 12.76 0.41 -11.41
CA TRP A 187 13.98 0.16 -10.64
C TRP A 187 15.14 -0.36 -11.47
N ALA A 188 14.91 -0.93 -12.62
CA ALA A 188 15.97 -1.27 -13.57
C ALA A 188 16.77 -0.04 -14.00
N LYS A 189 16.15 1.15 -14.04
CA LYS A 189 16.83 2.42 -14.34
C LYS A 189 17.76 2.89 -13.23
N HIS A 190 17.51 2.48 -11.98
CA HIS A 190 18.32 2.87 -10.83
C HIS A 190 19.43 1.87 -10.50
N ALA A 191 19.37 0.66 -11.07
CA ALA A 191 20.37 -0.39 -10.87
C ALA A 191 21.59 -0.27 -11.81
N ARG A 192 21.59 0.70 -12.71
CA ARG A 192 22.69 0.95 -13.68
C ARG A 192 23.65 1.99 -13.15
#